data_6d48079d8adae3c2e41bf9444bbf93a5
#
_entry.id   6d48079d8adae3c2e41bf9444bbf93a5
#
_cell.length_a   1.000
_cell.length_b   1.000
_cell.length_c   1.000
_cell.angle_alpha   90.00
_cell.angle_beta   90.00
_cell.angle_gamma   90.00
#
_symmetry.space_group_name_H-M   'P 1'
#
loop_
_entity.id
_entity.type
_entity.pdbx_description
1 polymer ?
#
loop_
_entity_poly.entity_id
_entity_poly.type
_entity_poly.pdbx_seq_one_letter_code
_entity_poly.pdbx_strand_id
1 'polypeptide(L)'
;MTRLRAALVTPLSGPLAPFGRAAAIGLALWAEHAARLPPPWTGVALDVRDTGTDPGASMRAAVATHPDVLFGPYGSSTMLAAMRATDRVVWNHGGATSQLSRPAFPRVINVLSPASIYFTGVLQAVRVTKPGAATVSIFHASSGFGRDVAAGAANTAAHLNFGVQAIPYEPNHAAEAASSVPGADILLVVGNFTDELTVAPILLTRAWNAAAFVGAGVEEVLAPLGNLREGLLGPAQWIATAALEPDEGPGSSWFVARYRHITGDDPPYPAAQAFAAGLLCARCLRDSDSCDDATQLAGAHQLACTTLYGRFRLDPVSGLQVGHQVLTVQWQNGMRRVVWPLEQAERPLL
;
A
#
# COMPACT_ATOMS: atom_id res chain seq x y z
N MET A 1 -4.56 14.96 -32.77
CA MET A 1 -3.84 14.93 -31.47
C MET A 1 -4.18 13.60 -30.81
N THR A 2 -3.19 12.77 -30.54
CA THR A 2 -3.38 11.42 -30.01
C THR A 2 -3.37 11.47 -28.47
N ARG A 3 -4.39 10.86 -27.82
CA ARG A 3 -4.41 10.70 -26.37
C ARG A 3 -3.92 9.31 -25.99
N LEU A 4 -3.11 9.20 -24.97
CA LEU A 4 -2.72 7.92 -24.35
C LEU A 4 -3.97 7.29 -23.73
N ARG A 5 -4.32 6.08 -24.17
CA ARG A 5 -5.48 5.35 -23.64
C ARG A 5 -5.03 4.58 -22.40
N ALA A 6 -5.48 5.02 -21.24
CA ALA A 6 -5.21 4.37 -19.97
C ALA A 6 -6.48 3.69 -19.45
N ALA A 7 -6.37 2.49 -18.92
CA ALA A 7 -7.47 1.83 -18.23
C ALA A 7 -7.08 1.51 -16.79
N LEU A 8 -7.98 1.80 -15.85
CA LEU A 8 -7.90 1.43 -14.44
C LEU A 8 -9.03 0.47 -14.11
N VAL A 9 -8.68 -0.69 -13.60
CA VAL A 9 -9.65 -1.59 -12.95
C VAL A 9 -9.47 -1.44 -11.44
N THR A 10 -10.51 -1.05 -10.69
CA THR A 10 -10.41 -0.82 -9.25
C THR A 10 -11.75 -1.04 -8.56
N PRO A 11 -11.83 -1.44 -7.27
CA PRO A 11 -13.11 -1.59 -6.59
C PRO A 11 -13.79 -0.23 -6.41
N LEU A 12 -14.93 -0.04 -7.06
CA LEU A 12 -15.81 1.13 -6.90
C LEU A 12 -17.04 0.79 -6.06
N SER A 13 -17.25 -0.48 -5.79
CA SER A 13 -18.30 -1.05 -4.96
C SER A 13 -17.72 -1.99 -3.88
N GLY A 14 -18.53 -2.35 -2.88
CA GLY A 14 -18.12 -3.24 -1.79
C GLY A 14 -17.17 -2.60 -0.75
N PRO A 15 -16.60 -3.41 0.16
CA PRO A 15 -15.84 -2.92 1.31
C PRO A 15 -14.56 -2.13 0.96
N LEU A 16 -13.96 -2.40 -0.20
CA LEU A 16 -12.75 -1.71 -0.67
C LEU A 16 -13.05 -0.48 -1.55
N ALA A 17 -14.33 -0.15 -1.75
CA ALA A 17 -14.74 0.96 -2.59
C ALA A 17 -14.12 2.32 -2.19
N PRO A 18 -14.00 2.69 -0.91
CA PRO A 18 -13.36 3.96 -0.52
C PRO A 18 -11.93 4.06 -1.06
N PHE A 19 -11.15 2.99 -0.97
CA PHE A 19 -9.77 2.94 -1.44
C PHE A 19 -9.66 2.94 -2.98
N GLY A 20 -10.55 2.18 -3.65
CA GLY A 20 -10.60 2.14 -5.10
C GLY A 20 -11.04 3.47 -5.73
N ARG A 21 -12.01 4.18 -5.11
CA ARG A 21 -12.43 5.51 -5.55
C ARG A 21 -11.32 6.54 -5.35
N ALA A 22 -10.61 6.48 -4.22
CA ALA A 22 -9.46 7.34 -3.98
C ALA A 22 -8.36 7.12 -5.03
N ALA A 23 -8.07 5.87 -5.38
CA ALA A 23 -7.13 5.53 -6.44
C ALA A 23 -7.58 6.08 -7.81
N ALA A 24 -8.87 5.97 -8.13
CA ALA A 24 -9.43 6.52 -9.37
C ALA A 24 -9.26 8.04 -9.45
N ILE A 25 -9.50 8.76 -8.36
CA ILE A 25 -9.28 10.23 -8.29
C ILE A 25 -7.78 10.54 -8.43
N GLY A 26 -6.91 9.80 -7.75
CA GLY A 26 -5.47 9.98 -7.86
C GLY A 26 -4.96 9.80 -9.29
N LEU A 27 -5.43 8.77 -9.99
CA LEU A 27 -5.04 8.53 -11.38
C LEU A 27 -5.67 9.56 -12.35
N ALA A 28 -6.88 10.05 -12.06
CA ALA A 28 -7.50 11.13 -12.82
C ALA A 28 -6.69 12.44 -12.69
N LEU A 29 -6.20 12.76 -11.50
CA LEU A 29 -5.29 13.90 -11.27
C LEU A 29 -3.98 13.75 -12.07
N TRP A 30 -3.42 12.56 -12.17
CA TRP A 30 -2.30 12.31 -13.05
C TRP A 30 -2.69 12.57 -14.52
N ALA A 31 -3.82 12.06 -14.97
CA ALA A 31 -4.29 12.24 -16.33
C ALA A 31 -4.48 13.72 -16.70
N GLU A 32 -4.94 14.56 -15.76
CA GLU A 32 -5.02 16.02 -15.93
C GLU A 32 -3.62 16.67 -15.97
N HIS A 33 -2.68 16.16 -15.15
CA HIS A 33 -1.32 16.67 -15.05
C HIS A 33 -0.40 16.17 -16.17
N ALA A 34 -0.86 15.24 -17.00
CA ALA A 34 -0.08 14.55 -18.04
C ALA A 34 0.45 15.45 -19.19
N ALA A 35 0.56 16.76 -19.00
CA ALA A 35 1.25 17.70 -19.91
C ALA A 35 2.74 17.35 -20.15
N ARG A 36 3.28 16.36 -19.42
CA ARG A 36 4.66 15.87 -19.53
C ARG A 36 4.81 14.57 -20.32
N LEU A 37 3.75 14.08 -20.97
CA LEU A 37 3.86 12.94 -21.86
C LEU A 37 4.70 13.31 -23.09
N PRO A 38 5.51 12.35 -23.61
CA PRO A 38 6.25 12.58 -24.84
C PRO A 38 5.32 12.58 -26.06
N PRO A 39 5.71 13.21 -27.19
CA PRO A 39 5.01 12.98 -28.45
C PRO A 39 4.89 11.48 -28.78
N PRO A 40 3.80 11.01 -29.40
CA PRO A 40 2.73 11.82 -30.02
C PRO A 40 1.57 12.21 -29.08
N TRP A 41 1.65 11.89 -27.78
CA TRP A 41 0.52 12.07 -26.87
C TRP A 41 0.41 13.52 -26.39
N THR A 42 -0.83 14.01 -26.40
CA THR A 42 -1.18 15.38 -25.95
C THR A 42 -2.04 15.36 -24.69
N GLY A 43 -2.24 14.20 -24.08
CA GLY A 43 -3.04 14.00 -22.87
C GLY A 43 -3.41 12.53 -22.70
N VAL A 44 -4.15 12.24 -21.63
CA VAL A 44 -4.62 10.89 -21.29
C VAL A 44 -6.13 10.80 -21.48
N ALA A 45 -6.59 9.67 -22.01
CA ALA A 45 -7.99 9.24 -21.95
C ALA A 45 -8.06 8.08 -20.95
N LEU A 46 -8.57 8.36 -19.75
CA LEU A 46 -8.67 7.38 -18.67
C LEU A 46 -10.05 6.71 -18.67
N ASP A 47 -10.09 5.39 -18.80
CA ASP A 47 -11.25 4.52 -18.60
C ASP A 47 -11.17 3.89 -17.22
N VAL A 48 -12.17 4.08 -16.36
CA VAL A 48 -12.22 3.55 -15.00
C VAL A 48 -13.35 2.53 -14.90
N ARG A 49 -13.00 1.32 -14.43
CA ARG A 49 -13.94 0.19 -14.34
C ARG A 49 -13.98 -0.38 -12.93
N ASP A 50 -15.19 -0.68 -12.47
CA ASP A 50 -15.38 -1.42 -11.22
C ASP A 50 -14.90 -2.85 -11.37
N THR A 51 -14.22 -3.38 -10.37
CA THR A 51 -13.89 -4.80 -10.26
C THR A 51 -15.15 -5.67 -10.12
N GLY A 52 -16.22 -5.11 -9.58
CA GLY A 52 -17.40 -5.88 -9.25
C GLY A 52 -17.08 -7.10 -8.38
N THR A 53 -17.79 -8.20 -8.60
CA THR A 53 -17.58 -9.48 -7.92
C THR A 53 -16.54 -10.38 -8.64
N ASP A 54 -16.20 -10.09 -9.89
CA ASP A 54 -15.18 -10.82 -10.68
C ASP A 54 -14.13 -9.85 -11.25
N PRO A 55 -13.03 -9.62 -10.51
CA PRO A 55 -11.95 -8.75 -10.97
C PRO A 55 -11.27 -9.24 -12.25
N GLY A 56 -11.27 -10.55 -12.49
CA GLY A 56 -10.72 -11.14 -13.71
C GLY A 56 -11.56 -10.80 -14.94
N ALA A 57 -12.90 -10.88 -14.83
CA ALA A 57 -13.79 -10.49 -15.92
C ALA A 57 -13.66 -8.98 -16.23
N SER A 58 -13.58 -8.14 -15.20
CA SER A 58 -13.39 -6.70 -15.38
C SER A 58 -12.05 -6.37 -16.03
N MET A 59 -10.97 -7.09 -15.67
CA MET A 59 -9.67 -6.93 -16.32
C MET A 59 -9.72 -7.36 -17.79
N ARG A 60 -10.34 -8.51 -18.12
CA ARG A 60 -10.51 -8.92 -19.53
C ARG A 60 -11.30 -7.88 -20.33
N ALA A 61 -12.35 -7.33 -19.76
CA ALA A 61 -13.16 -6.29 -20.40
C ALA A 61 -12.36 -4.99 -20.62
N ALA A 62 -11.47 -4.63 -19.69
CA ALA A 62 -10.56 -3.49 -19.86
C ALA A 62 -9.54 -3.77 -21.01
N VAL A 63 -8.93 -4.95 -21.02
CA VAL A 63 -7.98 -5.33 -22.08
C VAL A 63 -8.64 -5.34 -23.46
N ALA A 64 -9.88 -5.77 -23.57
CA ALA A 64 -10.63 -5.79 -24.85
C ALA A 64 -10.84 -4.41 -25.47
N THR A 65 -10.66 -3.32 -24.72
CA THR A 65 -10.67 -1.96 -25.28
C THR A 65 -9.33 -1.52 -25.86
N HIS A 66 -8.33 -2.40 -25.82
CA HIS A 66 -6.98 -2.15 -26.33
C HIS A 66 -6.33 -0.88 -25.76
N PRO A 67 -6.25 -0.71 -24.42
CA PRO A 67 -5.57 0.43 -23.82
C PRO A 67 -4.07 0.35 -24.09
N ASP A 68 -3.41 1.52 -24.13
CA ASP A 68 -1.97 1.64 -24.23
C ASP A 68 -1.29 1.24 -22.90
N VAL A 69 -1.92 1.61 -21.77
CA VAL A 69 -1.44 1.31 -20.42
C VAL A 69 -2.56 0.78 -19.53
N LEU A 70 -2.23 -0.14 -18.62
CA LEU A 70 -3.16 -0.76 -17.68
C LEU A 70 -2.71 -0.53 -16.24
N PHE A 71 -3.66 -0.12 -15.41
CA PHE A 71 -3.49 0.01 -13.97
C PHE A 71 -4.36 -1.03 -13.26
N GLY A 72 -3.75 -1.71 -12.27
CA GLY A 72 -4.40 -2.80 -11.58
C GLY A 72 -5.19 -2.36 -10.35
N PRO A 73 -6.01 -3.27 -9.81
CA PRO A 73 -6.92 -2.93 -8.74
C PRO A 73 -6.24 -2.78 -7.38
N TYR A 74 -6.94 -2.05 -6.51
CA TYR A 74 -6.65 -2.05 -5.08
C TYR A 74 -7.05 -3.37 -4.44
N GLY A 75 -6.20 -3.88 -3.52
CA GLY A 75 -6.39 -5.11 -2.77
C GLY A 75 -5.62 -6.31 -3.36
N SER A 76 -4.94 -7.07 -2.47
CA SER A 76 -4.05 -8.16 -2.87
C SER A 76 -4.76 -9.29 -3.61
N SER A 77 -5.89 -9.77 -3.08
CA SER A 77 -6.68 -10.84 -3.72
C SER A 77 -7.28 -10.40 -5.06
N THR A 78 -7.75 -9.16 -5.12
CA THR A 78 -8.32 -8.53 -6.31
C THR A 78 -7.27 -8.42 -7.42
N MET A 79 -6.06 -7.96 -7.05
CA MET A 79 -4.94 -7.84 -7.98
C MET A 79 -4.47 -9.21 -8.50
N LEU A 80 -4.36 -10.22 -7.63
CA LEU A 80 -4.01 -11.58 -8.05
C LEU A 80 -5.04 -12.15 -9.05
N ALA A 81 -6.34 -11.94 -8.80
CA ALA A 81 -7.39 -12.37 -9.71
C ALA A 81 -7.31 -11.65 -11.07
N ALA A 82 -7.07 -10.34 -11.05
CA ALA A 82 -6.89 -9.53 -12.26
C ALA A 82 -5.68 -10.00 -13.08
N MET A 83 -4.53 -10.25 -12.43
CA MET A 83 -3.31 -10.69 -13.12
C MET A 83 -3.41 -12.08 -13.74
N ARG A 84 -4.19 -12.98 -13.15
CA ARG A 84 -4.47 -14.30 -13.76
C ARG A 84 -5.34 -14.22 -15.02
N ALA A 85 -5.96 -13.09 -15.25
CA ALA A 85 -6.90 -12.87 -16.35
C ALA A 85 -6.31 -12.11 -17.53
N THR A 86 -5.01 -11.73 -17.49
CA THR A 86 -4.36 -10.97 -18.56
C THR A 86 -2.90 -11.32 -18.72
N ASP A 87 -2.43 -11.24 -19.98
CA ASP A 87 -1.02 -11.31 -20.32
C ASP A 87 -0.40 -9.94 -20.59
N ARG A 88 -1.15 -8.85 -20.36
CA ARG A 88 -0.67 -7.48 -20.50
C ARG A 88 0.14 -7.07 -19.27
N VAL A 89 1.05 -6.10 -19.47
CA VAL A 89 1.71 -5.43 -18.35
C VAL A 89 0.71 -4.60 -17.57
N VAL A 90 0.76 -4.71 -16.24
CA VAL A 90 -0.12 -3.97 -15.33
C VAL A 90 0.69 -3.22 -14.28
N TRP A 91 0.44 -1.93 -14.16
CA TRP A 91 0.96 -1.08 -13.09
C TRP A 91 0.17 -1.34 -11.81
N ASN A 92 0.79 -2.03 -10.87
CA ASN A 92 0.19 -2.40 -9.59
C ASN A 92 0.43 -1.29 -8.56
N HIS A 93 -0.62 -0.55 -8.26
CA HIS A 93 -0.59 0.49 -7.22
C HIS A 93 -1.30 0.09 -5.92
N GLY A 94 -1.95 -1.07 -5.84
CA GLY A 94 -2.83 -1.38 -4.70
C GLY A 94 -2.80 -2.82 -4.19
N GLY A 95 -2.14 -3.75 -4.89
CA GLY A 95 -2.00 -5.14 -4.46
C GLY A 95 -0.66 -5.38 -3.77
N ALA A 96 -0.65 -5.40 -2.44
CA ALA A 96 0.59 -5.42 -1.66
C ALA A 96 1.21 -6.81 -1.44
N THR A 97 0.53 -7.90 -1.82
CA THR A 97 1.08 -9.25 -1.57
C THR A 97 2.40 -9.50 -2.31
N SER A 98 3.38 -10.07 -1.62
CA SER A 98 4.66 -10.49 -2.21
C SER A 98 4.52 -11.62 -3.23
N GLN A 99 3.35 -12.29 -3.33
CA GLN A 99 3.04 -13.24 -4.38
C GLN A 99 3.06 -12.61 -5.79
N LEU A 100 2.86 -11.29 -5.89
CA LEU A 100 2.97 -10.52 -7.14
C LEU A 100 4.42 -10.30 -7.57
N SER A 101 5.29 -11.24 -7.25
CA SER A 101 6.71 -11.26 -7.61
C SER A 101 6.98 -12.09 -8.85
N ARG A 102 8.11 -11.86 -9.48
CA ARG A 102 8.67 -12.76 -10.51
C ARG A 102 9.18 -14.04 -9.83
N PRO A 103 9.15 -15.19 -10.47
CA PRO A 103 8.69 -15.44 -11.85
C PRO A 103 7.18 -15.68 -11.99
N ALA A 104 6.41 -15.68 -10.87
CA ALA A 104 4.98 -16.02 -10.92
C ALA A 104 4.16 -15.01 -11.74
N PHE A 105 4.49 -13.71 -11.63
CA PHE A 105 3.82 -12.63 -12.35
C PHE A 105 4.84 -11.70 -13.02
N PRO A 106 5.46 -12.12 -14.14
CA PRO A 106 6.55 -11.38 -14.78
C PRO A 106 6.11 -10.06 -15.43
N ARG A 107 4.81 -9.82 -15.53
CA ARG A 107 4.22 -8.64 -16.19
C ARG A 107 3.58 -7.65 -15.21
N VAL A 108 3.95 -7.73 -13.94
CA VAL A 108 3.52 -6.76 -12.91
C VAL A 108 4.63 -5.74 -12.67
N ILE A 109 4.28 -4.48 -12.68
CA ILE A 109 5.14 -3.38 -12.21
C ILE A 109 4.63 -2.94 -10.84
N ASN A 110 5.34 -3.36 -9.79
CA ASN A 110 4.93 -3.10 -8.41
C ASN A 110 5.34 -1.68 -7.97
N VAL A 111 4.38 -0.79 -7.78
CA VAL A 111 4.63 0.60 -7.35
C VAL A 111 4.73 0.73 -5.84
N LEU A 112 4.01 -0.13 -5.10
CA LEU A 112 3.94 -0.09 -3.64
C LEU A 112 4.85 -1.14 -3.00
N SER A 113 5.22 -0.90 -1.74
CA SER A 113 5.96 -1.87 -0.93
C SER A 113 5.19 -3.16 -0.73
N PRO A 114 5.87 -4.32 -0.73
CA PRO A 114 5.22 -5.59 -0.41
C PRO A 114 4.74 -5.64 1.04
N ALA A 115 3.64 -6.35 1.27
CA ALA A 115 3.01 -6.46 2.59
C ALA A 115 3.95 -7.11 3.64
N SER A 116 4.87 -7.94 3.21
CA SER A 116 5.86 -8.59 4.08
C SER A 116 6.76 -7.62 4.86
N ILE A 117 6.90 -6.36 4.44
CA ILE A 117 7.72 -5.38 5.18
C ILE A 117 6.90 -4.43 6.08
N TYR A 118 5.58 -4.59 6.17
CA TYR A 118 4.73 -3.62 6.86
C TYR A 118 5.11 -3.39 8.32
N PHE A 119 5.43 -4.43 9.07
CA PHE A 119 5.83 -4.29 10.48
C PHE A 119 7.34 -4.18 10.70
N THR A 120 8.14 -4.11 9.64
CA THR A 120 9.61 -3.97 9.78
C THR A 120 9.97 -2.72 10.57
N GLY A 121 9.44 -1.57 10.20
CA GLY A 121 9.71 -0.29 10.89
C GLY A 121 9.19 -0.28 12.33
N VAL A 122 8.03 -0.90 12.60
CA VAL A 122 7.49 -1.04 13.96
C VAL A 122 8.47 -1.80 14.86
N LEU A 123 8.92 -2.97 14.41
CA LEU A 123 9.83 -3.82 15.18
C LEU A 123 11.20 -3.15 15.38
N GLN A 124 11.71 -2.45 14.36
CA GLN A 124 12.95 -1.67 14.48
C GLN A 124 12.81 -0.52 15.48
N ALA A 125 11.72 0.25 15.40
CA ALA A 125 11.45 1.33 16.34
C ALA A 125 11.38 0.83 17.78
N VAL A 126 10.65 -0.27 18.03
CA VAL A 126 10.53 -0.88 19.37
C VAL A 126 11.89 -1.41 19.85
N ARG A 127 12.67 -2.05 18.98
CA ARG A 127 14.01 -2.55 19.38
C ARG A 127 14.91 -1.42 19.87
N VAL A 128 14.86 -0.25 19.22
CA VAL A 128 15.69 0.91 19.59
C VAL A 128 15.16 1.60 20.85
N THR A 129 13.85 1.75 20.99
CA THR A 129 13.26 2.56 22.07
C THR A 129 12.93 1.76 23.33
N LYS A 130 12.72 0.44 23.20
CA LYS A 130 12.34 -0.46 24.29
C LYS A 130 13.23 -1.71 24.28
N PRO A 131 14.55 -1.55 24.60
CA PRO A 131 15.54 -2.62 24.43
C PRO A 131 15.27 -3.87 25.31
N GLY A 132 14.46 -3.71 26.38
CA GLY A 132 14.03 -4.81 27.24
C GLY A 132 12.94 -5.70 26.65
N ALA A 133 12.27 -5.29 25.57
CA ALA A 133 11.26 -6.12 24.90
C ALA A 133 11.92 -7.33 24.26
N ALA A 134 11.40 -8.53 24.51
CA ALA A 134 11.99 -9.79 24.08
C ALA A 134 11.06 -10.67 23.22
N THR A 135 9.74 -10.46 23.30
CA THR A 135 8.74 -11.36 22.70
C THR A 135 7.71 -10.64 21.86
N VAL A 136 7.27 -11.29 20.77
CA VAL A 136 6.27 -10.77 19.82
C VAL A 136 5.17 -11.80 19.60
N SER A 137 3.93 -11.42 19.81
CA SER A 137 2.73 -12.15 19.37
C SER A 137 2.22 -11.55 18.07
N ILE A 138 2.11 -12.36 17.02
CA ILE A 138 1.59 -11.95 15.70
C ILE A 138 0.23 -12.60 15.49
N PHE A 139 -0.83 -11.85 15.70
CA PHE A 139 -2.21 -12.30 15.49
C PHE A 139 -2.65 -11.95 14.07
N HIS A 140 -2.94 -12.96 13.23
CA HIS A 140 -3.14 -12.73 11.82
C HIS A 140 -4.24 -13.57 11.19
N ALA A 141 -4.99 -12.96 10.26
CA ALA A 141 -5.93 -13.70 9.43
C ALA A 141 -5.23 -14.76 8.58
N SER A 142 -5.87 -15.93 8.40
CA SER A 142 -5.41 -17.00 7.48
C SER A 142 -5.58 -16.65 5.99
N SER A 143 -5.76 -15.37 5.66
CA SER A 143 -5.77 -14.85 4.28
C SER A 143 -4.37 -14.80 3.67
N GLY A 144 -4.28 -14.68 2.35
CA GLY A 144 -3.00 -14.50 1.66
C GLY A 144 -2.23 -13.25 2.14
N PHE A 145 -2.95 -12.13 2.33
CA PHE A 145 -2.38 -10.89 2.86
C PHE A 145 -1.93 -11.05 4.31
N GLY A 146 -2.78 -11.62 5.18
CA GLY A 146 -2.43 -11.83 6.59
C GLY A 146 -1.20 -12.72 6.78
N ARG A 147 -1.11 -13.82 6.05
CA ARG A 147 0.07 -14.69 6.05
C ARG A 147 1.33 -14.00 5.56
N ASP A 148 1.22 -13.17 4.52
CA ASP A 148 2.37 -12.46 3.95
C ASP A 148 2.95 -11.44 4.94
N VAL A 149 2.09 -10.62 5.56
CA VAL A 149 2.50 -9.68 6.61
C VAL A 149 3.09 -10.42 7.81
N ALA A 150 2.44 -11.50 8.27
CA ALA A 150 2.90 -12.26 9.44
C ALA A 150 4.25 -12.92 9.19
N ALA A 151 4.46 -13.51 8.02
CA ALA A 151 5.75 -14.12 7.66
C ALA A 151 6.88 -13.08 7.62
N GLY A 152 6.62 -11.91 7.03
CA GLY A 152 7.60 -10.82 7.00
C GLY A 152 7.91 -10.26 8.38
N ALA A 153 6.89 -10.08 9.22
CA ALA A 153 7.04 -9.66 10.61
C ALA A 153 7.85 -10.69 11.43
N ALA A 154 7.56 -11.98 11.28
CA ALA A 154 8.29 -13.04 11.95
C ALA A 154 9.78 -13.06 11.53
N ASN A 155 10.06 -12.93 10.24
CA ASN A 155 11.44 -12.84 9.75
C ASN A 155 12.17 -11.62 10.32
N THR A 156 11.54 -10.45 10.31
CA THR A 156 12.14 -9.23 10.88
C THR A 156 12.37 -9.39 12.38
N ALA A 157 11.38 -9.92 13.11
CA ALA A 157 11.50 -10.15 14.56
C ALA A 157 12.64 -11.09 14.89
N ALA A 158 12.79 -12.20 14.15
CA ALA A 158 13.90 -13.14 14.32
C ALA A 158 15.28 -12.47 14.10
N HIS A 159 15.42 -11.66 13.04
CA HIS A 159 16.64 -10.89 12.78
C HIS A 159 16.97 -9.87 13.87
N LEU A 160 15.94 -9.35 14.54
CA LEU A 160 16.09 -8.43 15.67
C LEU A 160 16.19 -9.14 17.03
N ASN A 161 16.32 -10.46 17.04
CA ASN A 161 16.42 -11.31 18.24
C ASN A 161 15.22 -11.20 19.18
N PHE A 162 14.00 -11.14 18.63
CA PHE A 162 12.75 -11.33 19.36
C PHE A 162 12.33 -12.79 19.32
N GLY A 163 11.81 -13.33 20.43
CA GLY A 163 11.01 -14.56 20.42
C GLY A 163 9.66 -14.31 19.75
N VAL A 164 9.25 -15.20 18.83
CA VAL A 164 8.06 -14.95 17.98
C VAL A 164 7.05 -16.07 18.17
N GLN A 165 5.78 -15.70 18.32
CA GLN A 165 4.64 -16.59 18.22
C GLN A 165 3.62 -16.03 17.22
N ALA A 166 3.38 -16.76 16.12
CA ALA A 166 2.34 -16.45 15.15
C ALA A 166 1.06 -17.21 15.52
N ILE A 167 -0.06 -16.51 15.55
CA ILE A 167 -1.38 -17.00 15.93
C ILE A 167 -2.34 -16.74 14.76
N PRO A 168 -2.54 -17.71 13.86
CA PRO A 168 -3.49 -17.57 12.78
C PRO A 168 -4.93 -17.68 13.27
N TYR A 169 -5.86 -16.98 12.65
CA TYR A 169 -7.28 -17.15 12.82
C TYR A 169 -8.00 -17.25 11.47
N GLU A 170 -9.09 -18.00 11.46
CA GLU A 170 -9.93 -18.12 10.27
C GLU A 170 -10.88 -16.91 10.14
N PRO A 171 -11.25 -16.51 8.92
CA PRO A 171 -12.23 -15.46 8.71
C PRO A 171 -13.51 -15.66 9.54
N ASN A 172 -14.04 -14.58 10.11
CA ASN A 172 -15.20 -14.54 11.00
C ASN A 172 -15.00 -15.16 12.40
N HIS A 173 -13.82 -15.68 12.74
CA HIS A 173 -13.49 -16.21 14.08
C HIS A 173 -12.48 -15.33 14.83
N ALA A 174 -12.24 -14.11 14.35
CA ALA A 174 -11.25 -13.21 14.93
C ALA A 174 -11.49 -12.93 16.43
N ALA A 175 -12.73 -12.63 16.83
CA ALA A 175 -13.06 -12.31 18.23
C ALA A 175 -12.83 -13.50 19.18
N GLU A 176 -13.22 -14.71 18.79
CA GLU A 176 -13.01 -15.92 19.56
C GLU A 176 -11.51 -16.20 19.73
N ALA A 177 -10.78 -16.18 18.62
CA ALA A 177 -9.35 -16.43 18.60
C ALA A 177 -8.54 -15.38 19.40
N ALA A 178 -8.98 -14.11 19.41
CA ALA A 178 -8.33 -13.03 20.15
C ALA A 178 -8.24 -13.32 21.66
N SER A 179 -9.21 -14.02 22.23
CA SER A 179 -9.21 -14.38 23.65
C SER A 179 -8.08 -15.34 24.02
N SER A 180 -7.57 -16.11 23.07
CA SER A 180 -6.50 -17.10 23.26
C SER A 180 -5.11 -16.59 22.92
N VAL A 181 -4.95 -15.33 22.46
CA VAL A 181 -3.66 -14.75 22.14
C VAL A 181 -2.78 -14.73 23.40
N PRO A 182 -1.57 -15.35 23.38
CA PRO A 182 -0.70 -15.36 24.56
C PRO A 182 -0.10 -13.97 24.82
N GLY A 183 0.29 -13.73 26.07
CA GLY A 183 0.98 -12.52 26.47
C GLY A 183 2.37 -12.45 25.84
N ALA A 184 2.76 -11.26 25.42
CA ALA A 184 4.08 -10.94 24.90
C ALA A 184 4.40 -9.47 25.19
N ASP A 185 5.62 -9.03 24.92
CA ASP A 185 5.97 -7.60 25.02
C ASP A 185 5.34 -6.79 23.89
N ILE A 186 5.28 -7.38 22.70
CA ILE A 186 4.80 -6.72 21.49
C ILE A 186 3.63 -7.50 20.90
N LEU A 187 2.56 -6.80 20.55
CA LEU A 187 1.43 -7.31 19.79
C LEU A 187 1.44 -6.75 18.38
N LEU A 188 1.39 -7.63 17.38
CA LEU A 188 1.15 -7.25 15.99
C LEU A 188 -0.16 -7.89 15.51
N VAL A 189 -1.05 -7.09 14.92
CA VAL A 189 -2.36 -7.54 14.44
C VAL A 189 -2.50 -7.25 12.96
N VAL A 190 -2.91 -8.25 12.18
CA VAL A 190 -3.20 -8.11 10.77
C VAL A 190 -4.39 -8.94 10.34
N GLY A 191 -5.40 -8.27 9.82
CA GLY A 191 -6.62 -8.85 9.29
C GLY A 191 -7.23 -8.01 8.18
N ASN A 192 -8.50 -8.22 7.92
CA ASN A 192 -9.30 -7.19 7.29
C ASN A 192 -9.64 -6.12 8.34
N PHE A 193 -10.03 -4.96 7.90
CA PHE A 193 -10.27 -3.83 8.81
C PHE A 193 -11.42 -4.06 9.81
N THR A 194 -12.43 -4.85 9.42
CA THR A 194 -13.53 -5.24 10.32
C THR A 194 -13.02 -6.15 11.43
N ASP A 195 -12.15 -7.11 11.10
CA ASP A 195 -11.53 -7.98 12.09
C ASP A 195 -10.70 -7.17 13.09
N GLU A 196 -9.86 -6.23 12.59
CA GLU A 196 -9.03 -5.38 13.45
C GLU A 196 -9.86 -4.53 14.41
N LEU A 197 -10.97 -3.93 13.95
CA LEU A 197 -11.92 -3.20 14.79
C LEU A 197 -12.55 -4.11 15.83
N THR A 198 -12.88 -5.34 15.47
CA THR A 198 -13.52 -6.31 16.36
C THR A 198 -12.57 -6.79 17.47
N VAL A 199 -11.30 -7.04 17.15
CA VAL A 199 -10.35 -7.60 18.12
C VAL A 199 -9.67 -6.54 18.98
N ALA A 200 -9.61 -5.29 18.53
CA ALA A 200 -8.95 -4.23 19.28
C ALA A 200 -9.48 -4.07 20.72
N PRO A 201 -10.81 -4.01 20.99
CA PRO A 201 -11.33 -3.93 22.36
C PRO A 201 -10.97 -5.13 23.23
N ILE A 202 -10.75 -6.31 22.63
CA ILE A 202 -10.38 -7.53 23.36
C ILE A 202 -8.89 -7.51 23.70
N LEU A 203 -8.04 -7.23 22.72
CA LEU A 203 -6.58 -7.32 22.85
C LEU A 203 -5.98 -6.15 23.60
N LEU A 204 -6.54 -4.94 23.47
CA LEU A 204 -6.01 -3.72 24.07
C LEU A 204 -6.43 -3.50 25.53
N THR A 205 -7.23 -4.39 26.12
CA THR A 205 -7.46 -4.44 27.56
C THR A 205 -6.25 -4.98 28.33
N ARG A 206 -5.30 -5.60 27.62
CA ARG A 206 -4.08 -6.20 28.17
C ARG A 206 -2.91 -5.22 28.03
N ALA A 207 -1.96 -5.31 28.95
CA ALA A 207 -0.75 -4.50 28.90
C ALA A 207 0.22 -5.07 27.84
N TRP A 208 0.65 -4.22 26.91
CA TRP A 208 1.68 -4.48 25.91
C TRP A 208 2.72 -3.35 25.98
N ASN A 209 3.99 -3.66 25.82
CA ASN A 209 5.01 -2.61 25.68
C ASN A 209 4.83 -1.83 24.36
N ALA A 210 4.31 -2.51 23.34
CA ALA A 210 3.89 -1.90 22.08
C ALA A 210 2.79 -2.74 21.43
N ALA A 211 1.80 -2.10 20.84
CA ALA A 211 0.76 -2.75 20.03
C ALA A 211 0.67 -2.08 18.66
N ALA A 212 0.66 -2.89 17.60
CA ALA A 212 0.57 -2.40 16.24
C ALA A 212 -0.50 -3.15 15.43
N PHE A 213 -1.29 -2.38 14.70
CA PHE A 213 -2.33 -2.85 13.79
C PHE A 213 -2.06 -2.34 12.39
N VAL A 214 -2.32 -3.12 11.37
CA VAL A 214 -2.15 -2.61 9.99
C VAL A 214 -3.08 -1.42 9.74
N GLY A 215 -4.32 -1.49 10.21
CA GLY A 215 -5.30 -0.41 10.09
C GLY A 215 -4.93 0.86 10.86
N ALA A 216 -4.04 0.81 11.86
CA ALA A 216 -3.60 2.00 12.58
C ALA A 216 -2.79 2.97 11.70
N GLY A 217 -2.22 2.47 10.61
CA GLY A 217 -1.58 3.30 9.58
C GLY A 217 -2.56 4.03 8.65
N VAL A 218 -3.86 3.72 8.73
CA VAL A 218 -4.91 4.26 7.86
C VAL A 218 -5.92 5.02 8.72
N GLU A 219 -6.06 6.34 8.48
CA GLU A 219 -6.80 7.24 9.39
C GLU A 219 -8.26 6.85 9.61
N GLU A 220 -8.94 6.49 8.53
CA GLU A 220 -10.37 6.21 8.54
C GLU A 220 -10.71 4.87 9.20
N VAL A 221 -9.78 3.92 9.13
CA VAL A 221 -10.04 2.52 9.48
C VAL A 221 -10.30 2.33 10.97
N LEU A 222 -9.43 2.85 11.82
CA LEU A 222 -9.56 2.69 13.27
C LEU A 222 -10.24 3.90 13.97
N ALA A 223 -10.82 4.82 13.22
CA ALA A 223 -11.57 5.96 13.78
C ALA A 223 -12.67 5.53 14.77
N PRO A 224 -13.44 4.44 14.55
CA PRO A 224 -14.46 3.98 15.49
C PRO A 224 -13.94 3.59 16.88
N LEU A 225 -12.65 3.32 17.04
CA LEU A 225 -12.05 2.97 18.33
C LEU A 225 -11.90 4.17 19.28
N GLY A 226 -12.06 5.40 18.78
CA GLY A 226 -11.92 6.61 19.61
C GLY A 226 -10.58 6.62 20.36
N ASN A 227 -10.62 6.83 21.66
CA ASN A 227 -9.41 6.90 22.50
C ASN A 227 -8.67 5.57 22.65
N LEU A 228 -9.30 4.43 22.34
CA LEU A 228 -8.64 3.12 22.41
C LEU A 228 -7.49 2.98 21.41
N ARG A 229 -7.46 3.82 20.37
CA ARG A 229 -6.36 3.84 19.39
C ARG A 229 -5.12 4.59 19.87
N GLU A 230 -5.19 5.36 20.98
CA GLU A 230 -4.03 6.11 21.50
C GLU A 230 -2.87 5.16 21.84
N GLY A 231 -1.67 5.52 21.40
CA GLY A 231 -0.46 4.70 21.53
C GLY A 231 -0.32 3.59 20.49
N LEU A 232 -1.37 3.26 19.72
CA LEU A 232 -1.26 2.23 18.68
C LEU A 232 -0.27 2.64 17.59
N LEU A 233 0.55 1.68 17.20
CA LEU A 233 1.46 1.77 16.05
C LEU A 233 0.79 1.21 14.80
N GLY A 234 1.24 1.67 13.63
CA GLY A 234 0.82 1.11 12.36
C GLY A 234 1.75 1.43 11.21
N PRO A 235 1.76 0.58 10.17
CA PRO A 235 2.49 0.84 8.93
C PRO A 235 1.72 1.85 8.08
N ALA A 236 2.33 2.98 7.74
CA ALA A 236 1.74 3.96 6.83
C ALA A 236 2.49 3.95 5.49
N GLN A 237 1.74 3.76 4.41
CA GLN A 237 2.29 3.76 3.07
C GLN A 237 2.67 5.16 2.59
N TRP A 238 1.98 6.17 3.09
CA TRP A 238 2.23 7.56 2.76
C TRP A 238 1.60 8.49 3.79
N ILE A 239 2.34 9.51 4.16
CA ILE A 239 1.89 10.64 4.99
C ILE A 239 2.31 11.91 4.28
N ALA A 240 1.36 12.81 4.03
CA ALA A 240 1.60 14.00 3.22
C ALA A 240 2.71 14.92 3.78
N THR A 241 2.78 15.02 5.13
CA THR A 241 3.77 15.85 5.84
C THR A 241 5.17 15.24 5.89
N ALA A 242 5.29 13.94 5.70
CA ALA A 242 6.55 13.19 5.68
C ALA A 242 6.98 12.77 4.26
N ALA A 243 6.28 13.25 3.23
CA ALA A 243 6.62 12.94 1.85
C ALA A 243 7.98 13.53 1.47
N LEU A 244 8.77 12.75 0.74
CA LEU A 244 10.07 13.20 0.23
C LEU A 244 9.88 14.24 -0.88
N GLU A 245 10.89 15.10 -1.07
CA GLU A 245 10.94 16.00 -2.23
C GLU A 245 11.11 15.16 -3.49
N PRO A 246 10.20 15.27 -4.48
CA PRO A 246 10.26 14.44 -5.68
C PRO A 246 11.24 14.99 -6.72
N ASP A 247 11.90 14.07 -7.42
CA ASP A 247 12.59 14.37 -8.68
C ASP A 247 11.69 14.08 -9.91
N GLU A 248 10.57 13.40 -9.71
CA GLU A 248 9.54 13.12 -10.73
C GLU A 248 8.15 13.56 -10.27
N GLY A 249 7.56 14.46 -11.01
CA GLY A 249 6.22 15.00 -10.76
C GLY A 249 6.16 16.12 -9.71
N PRO A 250 4.96 16.54 -9.30
CA PRO A 250 4.77 17.60 -8.30
C PRO A 250 4.98 17.07 -6.88
N GLY A 251 5.28 17.99 -5.95
CA GLY A 251 5.37 17.69 -4.52
C GLY A 251 4.03 17.39 -3.86
N SER A 252 4.10 16.85 -2.64
CA SER A 252 2.94 16.46 -1.83
C SER A 252 1.96 17.61 -1.61
N SER A 253 2.44 18.83 -1.34
CA SER A 253 1.58 20.01 -1.12
C SER A 253 0.68 20.32 -2.31
N TRP A 254 1.22 20.24 -3.54
CA TRP A 254 0.45 20.43 -4.76
C TRP A 254 -0.64 19.36 -4.90
N PHE A 255 -0.28 18.10 -4.66
CA PHE A 255 -1.21 16.97 -4.76
C PHE A 255 -2.35 17.09 -3.74
N VAL A 256 -2.04 17.40 -2.48
CA VAL A 256 -3.04 17.62 -1.43
C VAL A 256 -3.98 18.76 -1.81
N ALA A 257 -3.45 19.90 -2.27
CA ALA A 257 -4.28 21.04 -2.67
C ALA A 257 -5.23 20.69 -3.83
N ARG A 258 -4.74 19.96 -4.85
CA ARG A 258 -5.57 19.54 -6.00
C ARG A 258 -6.63 18.52 -5.61
N TYR A 259 -6.26 17.54 -4.78
CA TYR A 259 -7.20 16.53 -4.30
C TYR A 259 -8.32 17.17 -3.47
N ARG A 260 -7.97 18.04 -2.52
CA ARG A 260 -8.94 18.81 -1.72
C ARG A 260 -9.85 19.69 -2.59
N HIS A 261 -9.32 20.30 -3.62
CA HIS A 261 -10.13 21.11 -4.52
C HIS A 261 -11.24 20.31 -5.22
N ILE A 262 -11.01 19.04 -5.50
CA ILE A 262 -11.96 18.15 -6.17
C ILE A 262 -12.92 17.50 -5.18
N THR A 263 -12.41 17.06 -4.02
CA THR A 263 -13.16 16.20 -3.09
C THR A 263 -13.68 16.91 -1.85
N GLY A 264 -13.06 18.02 -1.45
CA GLY A 264 -13.24 18.65 -0.14
C GLY A 264 -12.45 18.02 1.00
N ASP A 265 -11.85 16.84 0.80
CA ASP A 265 -11.18 16.02 1.80
C ASP A 265 -9.68 15.89 1.54
N ASP A 266 -8.94 15.45 2.55
CA ASP A 266 -7.53 15.08 2.40
C ASP A 266 -7.36 13.78 1.59
N PRO A 267 -6.29 13.70 0.76
CA PRO A 267 -6.05 12.51 -0.01
C PRO A 267 -5.61 11.34 0.90
N PRO A 268 -6.32 10.20 0.86
CA PRO A 268 -5.82 8.98 1.48
C PRO A 268 -4.68 8.38 0.62
N TYR A 269 -3.84 7.55 1.25
CA TYR A 269 -2.65 7.00 0.60
C TYR A 269 -2.90 6.27 -0.75
N PRO A 270 -4.04 5.59 -1.01
CA PRO A 270 -4.27 4.96 -2.31
C PRO A 270 -4.37 5.96 -3.46
N ALA A 271 -4.80 7.20 -3.19
CA ALA A 271 -4.79 8.25 -4.17
C ALA A 271 -3.35 8.65 -4.55
N ALA A 272 -2.47 8.80 -3.56
CA ALA A 272 -1.05 9.09 -3.80
C ALA A 272 -0.34 7.95 -4.54
N GLN A 273 -0.65 6.70 -4.20
CA GLN A 273 -0.12 5.51 -4.89
C GLN A 273 -0.51 5.48 -6.37
N ALA A 274 -1.78 5.70 -6.68
CA ALA A 274 -2.27 5.67 -8.05
C ALA A 274 -1.73 6.84 -8.87
N PHE A 275 -1.66 8.04 -8.28
CA PHE A 275 -1.03 9.20 -8.90
C PHE A 275 0.44 8.92 -9.23
N ALA A 276 1.20 8.37 -8.28
CA ALA A 276 2.60 7.99 -8.48
C ALA A 276 2.75 6.91 -9.56
N ALA A 277 1.85 5.91 -9.62
CA ALA A 277 1.87 4.92 -10.69
C ALA A 277 1.75 5.56 -12.08
N GLY A 278 0.89 6.56 -12.22
CA GLY A 278 0.78 7.35 -13.44
C GLY A 278 2.05 8.14 -13.77
N LEU A 279 2.67 8.79 -12.78
CA LEU A 279 3.95 9.51 -12.97
C LEU A 279 5.07 8.58 -13.44
N LEU A 280 5.24 7.42 -12.78
CA LEU A 280 6.25 6.43 -13.13
C LEU A 280 6.02 5.86 -14.52
N CYS A 281 4.76 5.57 -14.88
CA CYS A 281 4.38 5.16 -16.22
C CYS A 281 4.78 6.21 -17.26
N ALA A 282 4.39 7.48 -17.05
CA ALA A 282 4.73 8.59 -17.94
C ALA A 282 6.26 8.78 -18.05
N ARG A 283 7.00 8.57 -16.96
CA ARG A 283 8.47 8.62 -16.99
C ARG A 283 9.06 7.54 -17.89
N CYS A 284 8.61 6.29 -17.76
CA CYS A 284 9.05 5.20 -18.64
C CYS A 284 8.76 5.48 -20.12
N LEU A 285 7.61 6.11 -20.41
CA LEU A 285 7.25 6.48 -21.78
C LEU A 285 8.11 7.64 -22.34
N ARG A 286 8.55 8.57 -21.52
CA ARG A 286 9.43 9.67 -21.96
C ARG A 286 10.82 9.21 -22.37
N ASP A 287 11.30 8.16 -21.74
CA ASP A 287 12.62 7.60 -22.00
C ASP A 287 12.59 6.57 -23.16
N SER A 288 11.45 6.48 -23.87
CA SER A 288 11.20 5.51 -24.95
C SER A 288 10.27 6.08 -26.02
N ASP A 289 10.41 5.56 -27.25
CA ASP A 289 9.55 5.91 -28.39
C ASP A 289 8.31 4.98 -28.51
N SER A 290 8.10 4.07 -27.56
CA SER A 290 7.02 3.09 -27.56
C SER A 290 6.28 3.00 -26.23
N CYS A 291 4.99 2.65 -26.28
CA CYS A 291 4.17 2.31 -25.12
C CYS A 291 3.85 0.81 -25.03
N ASP A 292 4.54 -0.04 -25.78
CA ASP A 292 4.32 -1.49 -25.69
C ASP A 292 4.71 -2.05 -24.30
N ASP A 293 4.19 -3.23 -23.99
CA ASP A 293 4.37 -3.87 -22.70
C ASP A 293 5.85 -4.17 -22.38
N ALA A 294 6.65 -4.54 -23.38
CA ALA A 294 8.07 -4.86 -23.18
C ALA A 294 8.85 -3.59 -22.80
N THR A 295 8.57 -2.50 -23.47
CA THR A 295 9.15 -1.19 -23.21
C THR A 295 8.78 -0.67 -21.81
N GLN A 296 7.50 -0.72 -21.44
CA GLN A 296 7.06 -0.33 -20.10
C GLN A 296 7.78 -1.13 -19.01
N LEU A 297 7.86 -2.45 -19.17
CA LEU A 297 8.48 -3.34 -18.21
C LEU A 297 9.99 -3.10 -18.09
N ALA A 298 10.68 -2.98 -19.22
CA ALA A 298 12.12 -2.71 -19.25
C ALA A 298 12.44 -1.34 -18.62
N GLY A 299 11.68 -0.31 -18.98
CA GLY A 299 11.83 1.03 -18.41
C GLY A 299 11.62 1.03 -16.89
N ALA A 300 10.57 0.39 -16.40
CA ALA A 300 10.29 0.31 -14.96
C ALA A 300 11.39 -0.43 -14.18
N HIS A 301 12.02 -1.47 -14.75
CA HIS A 301 13.12 -2.20 -14.11
C HIS A 301 14.44 -1.41 -14.06
N GLN A 302 14.63 -0.45 -14.95
CA GLN A 302 15.80 0.42 -14.97
C GLN A 302 15.58 1.72 -14.18
N LEU A 303 14.31 2.06 -13.90
CA LEU A 303 13.96 3.33 -13.28
C LEU A 303 14.30 3.34 -11.80
N ALA A 304 15.02 4.39 -11.39
CA ALA A 304 15.17 4.78 -9.98
C ALA A 304 14.87 6.28 -9.90
N CYS A 305 13.79 6.63 -9.20
CA CYS A 305 13.38 8.03 -9.01
C CYS A 305 12.58 8.19 -7.72
N THR A 306 12.29 9.43 -7.36
CA THR A 306 11.45 9.78 -6.21
C THR A 306 10.21 10.52 -6.69
N THR A 307 9.04 10.05 -6.30
CA THR A 307 7.77 10.76 -6.47
C THR A 307 7.28 11.28 -5.12
N LEU A 308 6.18 12.01 -5.11
CA LEU A 308 5.52 12.40 -3.84
C LEU A 308 5.14 11.20 -2.94
N TYR A 309 4.97 10.01 -3.53
CA TYR A 309 4.67 8.79 -2.79
C TYR A 309 5.91 8.19 -2.12
N GLY A 310 7.08 8.42 -2.69
CA GLY A 310 8.37 7.95 -2.18
C GLY A 310 9.30 7.50 -3.29
N ARG A 311 10.41 6.87 -2.89
CA ARG A 311 11.41 6.36 -3.82
C ARG A 311 10.89 5.13 -4.54
N PHE A 312 11.14 5.07 -5.84
CA PHE A 312 10.81 3.91 -6.68
C PHE A 312 12.08 3.22 -7.15
N ARG A 313 12.15 1.94 -6.91
CA ARG A 313 13.16 1.03 -7.47
C ARG A 313 12.66 -0.40 -7.32
N LEU A 314 12.70 -1.16 -8.40
CA LEU A 314 12.35 -2.59 -8.37
C LEU A 314 13.59 -3.44 -8.08
N ASP A 315 13.39 -4.50 -7.33
CA ASP A 315 14.39 -5.57 -7.21
C ASP A 315 14.49 -6.32 -8.54
N PRO A 316 15.69 -6.49 -9.10
CA PRO A 316 15.86 -7.06 -10.43
C PRO A 316 15.46 -8.55 -10.53
N VAL A 317 15.46 -9.27 -9.42
CA VAL A 317 15.13 -10.70 -9.36
C VAL A 317 13.65 -10.91 -9.09
N SER A 318 13.14 -10.32 -8.01
CA SER A 318 11.76 -10.51 -7.58
C SER A 318 10.75 -9.56 -8.27
N GLY A 319 11.20 -8.44 -8.83
CA GLY A 319 10.32 -7.40 -9.37
C GLY A 319 9.50 -6.68 -8.30
N LEU A 320 9.77 -6.91 -7.02
CA LEU A 320 9.12 -6.19 -5.93
C LEU A 320 9.72 -4.79 -5.76
N GLN A 321 8.89 -3.86 -5.30
CA GLN A 321 9.33 -2.52 -4.94
C GLN A 321 10.20 -2.56 -3.69
N VAL A 322 11.45 -2.07 -3.79
CA VAL A 322 12.44 -2.04 -2.70
C VAL A 322 12.96 -0.63 -2.40
N GLY A 323 12.58 0.36 -3.19
CA GLY A 323 12.96 1.76 -2.96
C GLY A 323 12.06 2.47 -1.95
N HIS A 324 10.76 2.14 -1.95
CA HIS A 324 9.78 2.77 -1.09
C HIS A 324 9.91 2.30 0.36
N GLN A 325 9.87 3.24 1.28
CA GLN A 325 9.93 2.98 2.71
C GLN A 325 8.55 3.12 3.34
N VAL A 326 8.07 2.05 3.99
CA VAL A 326 6.87 2.10 4.81
C VAL A 326 7.21 2.85 6.10
N LEU A 327 6.47 3.91 6.37
CA LEU A 327 6.61 4.68 7.61
C LEU A 327 5.95 3.93 8.76
N THR A 328 6.46 4.11 9.99
CA THR A 328 5.73 3.71 11.19
C THR A 328 5.12 4.95 11.81
N VAL A 329 3.81 4.93 12.00
CA VAL A 329 3.08 5.96 12.71
C VAL A 329 2.64 5.46 14.08
N GLN A 330 2.47 6.38 15.02
CA GLN A 330 1.81 6.16 16.30
C GLN A 330 0.69 7.18 16.48
N TRP A 331 -0.45 6.73 17.01
CA TRP A 331 -1.52 7.61 17.43
C TRP A 331 -1.12 8.34 18.71
N GLN A 332 -1.01 9.66 18.64
CA GLN A 332 -0.63 10.53 19.74
C GLN A 332 -1.53 11.78 19.75
N ASN A 333 -2.30 11.96 20.82
CA ASN A 333 -3.26 13.05 20.96
C ASN A 333 -4.28 13.12 19.79
N GLY A 334 -4.83 11.97 19.43
CA GLY A 334 -5.84 11.85 18.37
C GLY A 334 -5.32 11.99 16.94
N MET A 335 -4.00 12.06 16.73
CA MET A 335 -3.38 12.22 15.41
C MET A 335 -2.32 11.16 15.16
N ARG A 336 -2.21 10.72 13.92
CA ARG A 336 -1.10 9.87 13.49
C ARG A 336 0.18 10.70 13.38
N ARG A 337 1.23 10.28 14.08
CA ARG A 337 2.56 10.90 14.05
C ARG A 337 3.57 9.90 13.54
N VAL A 338 4.39 10.31 12.59
CA VAL A 338 5.51 9.48 12.14
C VAL A 338 6.51 9.38 13.29
N VAL A 339 6.84 8.14 13.69
CA VAL A 339 7.80 7.83 14.76
C VAL A 339 9.01 7.05 14.25
N TRP A 340 8.95 6.53 13.02
CA TRP A 340 10.03 5.81 12.37
C TRP A 340 9.90 5.90 10.83
N PRO A 341 11.02 6.03 10.06
CA PRO A 341 12.42 6.07 10.52
C PRO A 341 12.74 7.38 11.27
N LEU A 342 13.83 7.39 12.05
CA LEU A 342 14.18 8.51 12.93
C LEU A 342 14.40 9.82 12.17
N GLU A 343 14.95 9.75 10.95
CA GLU A 343 15.21 10.92 10.10
C GLU A 343 13.94 11.60 9.56
N GLN A 344 12.79 10.89 9.60
CA GLN A 344 11.47 11.41 9.19
C GLN A 344 10.50 11.52 10.37
N ALA A 345 10.96 11.18 11.58
CA ALA A 345 10.09 11.17 12.74
C ALA A 345 9.62 12.58 13.13
N GLU A 346 8.31 12.75 13.26
CA GLU A 346 7.67 13.97 13.76
C GLU A 346 7.68 14.02 15.29
N ARG A 347 7.66 12.85 15.93
CA ARG A 347 7.62 12.67 17.38
C ARG A 347 8.39 11.41 17.79
N PRO A 348 8.91 11.36 19.03
CA PRO A 348 9.44 10.12 19.57
C PRO A 348 8.31 9.09 19.77
N LEU A 349 8.68 7.81 19.72
CA LEU A 349 7.79 6.73 20.12
C LEU A 349 7.54 6.78 21.63
N LEU A 350 6.29 6.67 22.06
CA LEU A 350 5.87 6.66 23.47
C LEU A 350 6.06 5.30 24.16
#